data_00ea14c2ada99f08bf5e796059d357de
#
_entry.id   00ea14c2ada99f08bf5e796059d357de
#
_cell.length_a   1.000
_cell.length_b   1.000
_cell.length_c   1.000
_cell.angle_alpha   90.00
_cell.angle_beta   90.00
_cell.angle_gamma   90.00
#
_symmetry.space_group_name_H-M   'P 1'
#
loop_
_entity.id
_entity.type
_entity.pdbx_description
1 polymer ?
#
loop_
_entity_poly.entity_id
_entity_poly.type
_entity_poly.pdbx_seq_one_letter_code
_entity_poly.pdbx_strand_id
1 'polypeptide(L)'
;MEKIIKKLGHGRYVSPKFPYVHNMITGDDDQIKENNQDAVKDGSHGQHVSGIIAANGQPDNKNGEYVVGVAPEAQLLFLKYFSDDGTTSDVAEAIYDAVNAGADVIALSLNSAPNVPNLNNADQRAIRYAVDHGVVISVSASNDGNSASIDASNNVSDKDDYYPNSNLGNYKPFNSGDIGDPADSPDAITVAAEKSEQDEDSDMADFTSWGPLPDYTLKPDVSAPGVDIISTGNDNKYVKMDGTSMATPFNSGVAALVIQRLKKTNPNLHGAKQ
;
A
#
# COMPACT_ATOMS: atom_id res chain seq x y z
N MET A 1 -8.29 -10.23 -20.75
CA MET A 1 -7.55 -10.82 -19.63
C MET A 1 -7.06 -12.25 -19.92
N GLU A 2 -7.87 -13.20 -20.41
CA GLU A 2 -7.42 -14.59 -20.68
C GLU A 2 -6.15 -14.71 -21.55
N LYS A 3 -6.05 -13.86 -22.59
CA LYS A 3 -4.85 -13.83 -23.44
C LYS A 3 -3.60 -13.35 -22.67
N ILE A 4 -3.78 -12.45 -21.72
CA ILE A 4 -2.70 -11.92 -20.87
C ILE A 4 -2.25 -13.00 -19.90
N ILE A 5 -3.18 -13.65 -19.19
CA ILE A 5 -2.91 -14.78 -18.28
C ILE A 5 -2.13 -15.88 -19.02
N LYS A 6 -2.60 -16.24 -20.23
CA LYS A 6 -1.89 -17.22 -21.05
C LYS A 6 -0.47 -16.79 -21.45
N LYS A 7 -0.27 -15.50 -21.70
CA LYS A 7 1.05 -14.94 -22.04
C LYS A 7 2.00 -14.93 -20.84
N LEU A 8 1.48 -14.59 -19.66
CA LEU A 8 2.24 -14.57 -18.41
C LEU A 8 2.57 -16.00 -17.95
N GLY A 9 1.71 -16.99 -18.26
CA GLY A 9 1.89 -18.37 -17.84
C GLY A 9 1.42 -18.66 -16.40
N HIS A 10 0.88 -17.68 -15.72
CA HIS A 10 0.36 -17.76 -14.36
C HIS A 10 -0.78 -16.76 -14.15
N GLY A 11 -1.39 -16.77 -12.95
CA GLY A 11 -2.54 -15.95 -12.61
C GLY A 11 -3.88 -16.55 -13.03
N ARG A 12 -4.96 -16.09 -12.44
CA ARG A 12 -6.32 -16.57 -12.64
C ARG A 12 -7.31 -15.43 -12.82
N TYR A 13 -8.31 -15.66 -13.69
CA TYR A 13 -9.50 -14.82 -13.74
C TYR A 13 -10.49 -15.29 -12.66
N VAL A 14 -10.97 -14.36 -11.84
CA VAL A 14 -11.96 -14.64 -10.80
C VAL A 14 -13.32 -14.04 -11.16
N SER A 15 -13.35 -12.77 -11.51
CA SER A 15 -14.58 -12.05 -11.81
C SER A 15 -14.28 -10.78 -12.65
N PRO A 16 -15.31 -10.09 -13.19
CA PRO A 16 -15.09 -8.79 -13.81
C PRO A 16 -14.44 -7.76 -12.88
N LYS A 17 -14.68 -7.85 -11.56
CA LYS A 17 -14.05 -6.99 -10.55
C LYS A 17 -12.60 -7.37 -10.31
N PHE A 18 -12.28 -8.66 -10.31
CA PHE A 18 -10.97 -9.24 -10.13
C PHE A 18 -10.57 -10.03 -11.39
N PRO A 19 -10.21 -9.34 -12.49
CA PRO A 19 -9.91 -10.00 -13.75
C PRO A 19 -8.56 -10.71 -13.76
N TYR A 20 -7.68 -10.40 -12.82
CA TYR A 20 -6.39 -11.06 -12.62
C TYR A 20 -6.08 -11.18 -11.14
N VAL A 21 -5.73 -12.38 -10.73
CA VAL A 21 -5.35 -12.70 -9.35
C VAL A 21 -4.17 -13.66 -9.40
N HIS A 22 -3.11 -13.40 -8.63
CA HIS A 22 -1.94 -14.25 -8.57
C HIS A 22 -1.38 -14.36 -7.16
N ASN A 23 -1.09 -15.58 -6.73
CA ASN A 23 -0.38 -15.86 -5.49
C ASN A 23 1.13 -15.92 -5.76
N MET A 24 1.81 -14.80 -5.57
CA MET A 24 3.25 -14.64 -5.82
C MET A 24 4.12 -15.53 -4.92
N ILE A 25 3.58 -16.00 -3.78
CA ILE A 25 4.33 -16.76 -2.77
C ILE A 25 4.41 -18.22 -3.15
N THR A 26 3.27 -18.83 -3.47
CA THR A 26 3.17 -20.26 -3.71
C THR A 26 2.99 -20.64 -5.19
N GLY A 27 2.60 -19.65 -6.02
CA GLY A 27 2.18 -19.89 -7.39
C GLY A 27 0.83 -20.62 -7.52
N ASP A 28 0.18 -20.94 -6.39
CA ASP A 28 -1.15 -21.58 -6.37
C ASP A 28 -2.25 -20.54 -6.30
N ASP A 29 -2.78 -20.15 -7.44
CA ASP A 29 -3.79 -19.11 -7.58
C ASP A 29 -5.18 -19.53 -7.05
N ASP A 30 -5.36 -20.79 -6.66
CA ASP A 30 -6.58 -21.24 -5.98
C ASP A 30 -6.53 -20.98 -4.47
N GLN A 31 -5.33 -20.75 -3.92
CA GLN A 31 -5.09 -20.47 -2.51
C GLN A 31 -4.77 -19.00 -2.22
N ILE A 32 -5.61 -18.10 -2.73
CA ILE A 32 -5.49 -16.67 -2.44
C ILE A 32 -6.15 -16.29 -1.13
N LYS A 33 -6.81 -17.24 -0.49
CA LYS A 33 -7.42 -17.01 0.82
C LYS A 33 -6.34 -16.66 1.84
N GLU A 34 -6.49 -15.53 2.47
CA GLU A 34 -5.76 -15.21 3.68
C GLU A 34 -6.20 -16.21 4.76
N ASN A 35 -5.24 -16.89 5.38
CA ASN A 35 -5.54 -17.73 6.54
C ASN A 35 -5.70 -16.81 7.75
N ASN A 36 -6.49 -17.23 8.74
CA ASN A 36 -6.85 -16.44 9.93
C ASN A 36 -5.68 -16.21 10.92
N GLN A 37 -4.43 -16.22 10.47
CA GLN A 37 -3.23 -16.12 11.32
C GLN A 37 -2.30 -14.97 10.96
N ASP A 38 -2.76 -13.99 10.17
CA ASP A 38 -1.96 -12.81 9.85
C ASP A 38 -1.52 -12.04 11.11
N ALA A 39 -0.35 -11.44 11.04
CA ALA A 39 0.21 -10.56 12.06
C ALA A 39 -0.71 -9.36 12.40
N VAL A 40 -1.63 -9.01 11.52
CA VAL A 40 -2.81 -8.20 11.79
C VAL A 40 -3.91 -9.17 12.22
N LYS A 41 -4.33 -9.10 13.47
CA LYS A 41 -5.23 -10.02 14.20
C LYS A 41 -6.46 -10.56 13.44
N ASP A 42 -6.77 -10.07 12.24
CA ASP A 42 -7.95 -10.43 11.45
C ASP A 42 -7.63 -10.86 10.00
N GLY A 43 -6.35 -11.00 9.59
CA GLY A 43 -5.95 -11.54 8.28
C GLY A 43 -6.53 -10.83 7.06
N SER A 44 -6.81 -9.53 7.15
CA SER A 44 -7.59 -8.83 6.14
C SER A 44 -6.92 -7.61 5.51
N HIS A 45 -5.59 -7.44 5.69
CA HIS A 45 -4.90 -6.24 5.23
C HIS A 45 -5.08 -5.98 3.72
N GLY A 46 -4.77 -6.95 2.85
CA GLY A 46 -4.91 -6.80 1.40
C GLY A 46 -6.37 -6.60 0.98
N GLN A 47 -7.32 -7.25 1.68
CA GLN A 47 -8.74 -7.07 1.44
C GLN A 47 -9.21 -5.67 1.86
N HIS A 48 -8.70 -5.16 2.99
CA HIS A 48 -8.98 -3.82 3.49
C HIS A 48 -8.48 -2.74 2.50
N VAL A 49 -7.24 -2.85 2.07
CA VAL A 49 -6.63 -1.99 1.04
C VAL A 49 -7.46 -2.00 -0.25
N SER A 50 -7.83 -3.19 -0.74
CA SER A 50 -8.65 -3.35 -1.94
C SER A 50 -10.02 -2.69 -1.79
N GLY A 51 -10.62 -2.77 -0.60
CA GLY A 51 -11.90 -2.13 -0.30
C GLY A 51 -11.84 -0.60 -0.32
N ILE A 52 -10.77 -0.01 0.23
CA ILE A 52 -10.56 1.45 0.17
C ILE A 52 -10.48 1.92 -1.28
N ILE A 53 -9.80 1.17 -2.15
CA ILE A 53 -9.73 1.52 -3.57
C ILE A 53 -11.10 1.39 -4.22
N ALA A 54 -11.78 0.24 -4.06
CA ALA A 54 -12.81 -0.14 -5.01
C ALA A 54 -13.98 -0.97 -4.44
N ALA A 55 -14.29 -0.89 -3.15
CA ALA A 55 -15.53 -1.47 -2.65
C ALA A 55 -16.73 -0.83 -3.36
N ASN A 56 -17.75 -1.63 -3.69
CA ASN A 56 -18.87 -1.17 -4.49
C ASN A 56 -20.15 -0.88 -3.69
N GLY A 57 -20.06 -0.86 -2.37
CA GLY A 57 -21.12 -0.35 -1.51
C GLY A 57 -22.42 -1.17 -1.55
N GLN A 58 -22.36 -2.47 -1.69
CA GLN A 58 -23.57 -3.30 -1.65
C GLN A 58 -24.11 -3.40 -0.22
N PRO A 59 -25.37 -3.05 0.03
CA PRO A 59 -25.95 -3.00 1.37
C PRO A 59 -26.39 -4.36 1.91
N ASP A 60 -25.65 -5.42 1.65
CA ASP A 60 -26.03 -6.80 1.94
C ASP A 60 -25.69 -7.29 3.36
N ASN A 61 -25.06 -6.44 4.18
CA ASN A 61 -24.84 -6.86 5.55
C ASN A 61 -26.12 -6.64 6.40
N LYS A 62 -26.32 -7.51 7.37
CA LYS A 62 -27.49 -7.51 8.25
C LYS A 62 -27.64 -6.23 9.09
N ASN A 63 -26.60 -5.40 9.13
CA ASN A 63 -26.53 -4.16 9.90
C ASN A 63 -26.77 -2.91 9.06
N GLY A 64 -26.94 -3.02 7.73
CA GLY A 64 -27.12 -1.89 6.83
C GLY A 64 -25.88 -1.02 6.63
N GLU A 65 -24.74 -1.42 7.16
CA GLU A 65 -23.46 -0.76 6.93
C GLU A 65 -22.89 -1.16 5.57
N TYR A 66 -22.31 -0.20 4.87
CA TYR A 66 -21.63 -0.47 3.59
C TYR A 66 -20.46 0.50 3.41
N VAL A 67 -19.44 0.05 2.70
CA VAL A 67 -18.28 0.84 2.33
C VAL A 67 -18.27 1.03 0.81
N VAL A 68 -18.04 2.26 0.38
CA VAL A 68 -17.78 2.60 -1.02
C VAL A 68 -16.34 3.03 -1.14
N GLY A 69 -15.59 2.35 -1.99
CA GLY A 69 -14.21 2.73 -2.28
C GLY A 69 -14.13 4.02 -3.08
N VAL A 70 -12.94 4.61 -3.14
CA VAL A 70 -12.70 5.87 -3.87
C VAL A 70 -13.01 5.73 -5.36
N ALA A 71 -12.72 4.57 -5.96
CA ALA A 71 -12.97 4.26 -7.36
C ALA A 71 -13.79 2.95 -7.48
N PRO A 72 -15.10 2.95 -7.11
CA PRO A 72 -15.88 1.73 -6.96
C PRO A 72 -16.04 0.92 -8.26
N GLU A 73 -15.90 1.55 -9.42
CA GLU A 73 -15.96 0.88 -10.73
C GLU A 73 -14.58 0.36 -11.21
N ALA A 74 -13.50 0.63 -10.49
CA ALA A 74 -12.19 0.12 -10.86
C ALA A 74 -12.14 -1.41 -10.81
N GLN A 75 -11.44 -2.01 -11.76
CA GLN A 75 -11.05 -3.41 -11.72
C GLN A 75 -9.78 -3.56 -10.91
N LEU A 76 -9.68 -4.63 -10.13
CA LEU A 76 -8.55 -4.91 -9.27
C LEU A 76 -7.74 -6.09 -9.80
N LEU A 77 -6.46 -5.87 -10.09
CA LEU A 77 -5.47 -6.91 -10.28
C LEU A 77 -4.88 -7.20 -8.91
N PHE A 78 -5.14 -8.38 -8.36
CA PHE A 78 -4.73 -8.73 -7.01
C PHE A 78 -3.51 -9.65 -7.05
N LEU A 79 -2.38 -9.18 -6.52
CA LEU A 79 -1.15 -9.93 -6.40
C LEU A 79 -0.85 -10.15 -4.92
N LYS A 80 -0.99 -11.40 -4.46
CA LYS A 80 -0.67 -11.75 -3.07
C LYS A 80 0.83 -11.85 -2.90
N TYR A 81 1.39 -10.87 -2.22
CA TYR A 81 2.82 -10.71 -1.99
C TYR A 81 3.28 -11.26 -0.63
N PHE A 82 2.40 -11.29 0.36
CA PHE A 82 2.70 -11.55 1.76
C PHE A 82 1.87 -12.74 2.28
N SER A 83 2.46 -13.57 3.13
CA SER A 83 1.76 -14.67 3.81
C SER A 83 1.79 -14.54 5.32
N ASP A 84 0.90 -15.29 5.98
CA ASP A 84 0.65 -15.24 7.42
C ASP A 84 1.87 -15.63 8.27
N ASP A 85 2.80 -16.37 7.72
CA ASP A 85 4.05 -16.78 8.39
C ASP A 85 5.19 -15.77 8.23
N GLY A 86 4.89 -14.61 7.63
CA GLY A 86 5.88 -13.57 7.33
C GLY A 86 6.68 -13.81 6.06
N THR A 87 6.39 -14.85 5.28
CA THR A 87 7.04 -15.05 3.98
C THR A 87 6.58 -13.98 3.01
N THR A 88 7.53 -13.33 2.35
CA THR A 88 7.29 -12.35 1.29
C THR A 88 7.81 -12.86 -0.04
N SER A 89 7.22 -12.38 -1.12
CA SER A 89 7.70 -12.59 -2.48
C SER A 89 8.63 -11.44 -2.91
N ASP A 90 8.92 -11.37 -4.19
CA ASP A 90 9.71 -10.29 -4.80
C ASP A 90 8.79 -9.16 -5.26
N VAL A 91 8.95 -7.96 -4.68
CA VAL A 91 8.16 -6.76 -5.02
C VAL A 91 8.39 -6.38 -6.48
N ALA A 92 9.64 -6.46 -6.96
CA ALA A 92 9.95 -6.14 -8.34
C ALA A 92 9.22 -7.05 -9.32
N GLU A 93 9.14 -8.36 -9.04
CA GLU A 93 8.40 -9.31 -9.87
C GLU A 93 6.91 -8.96 -9.89
N ALA A 94 6.31 -8.65 -8.74
CA ALA A 94 4.92 -8.23 -8.65
C ALA A 94 4.63 -6.96 -9.47
N ILE A 95 5.54 -5.98 -9.45
CA ILE A 95 5.42 -4.77 -10.26
C ILE A 95 5.48 -5.09 -11.76
N TYR A 96 6.44 -5.93 -12.20
CA TYR A 96 6.53 -6.34 -13.60
C TYR A 96 5.27 -7.06 -14.06
N ASP A 97 4.73 -7.94 -13.23
CA ASP A 97 3.48 -8.66 -13.52
C ASP A 97 2.29 -7.71 -13.64
N ALA A 98 2.13 -6.78 -12.71
CA ALA A 98 1.07 -5.79 -12.76
C ALA A 98 1.13 -4.95 -14.06
N VAL A 99 2.32 -4.49 -14.45
CA VAL A 99 2.52 -3.74 -15.72
C VAL A 99 2.17 -4.61 -16.91
N ASN A 100 2.66 -5.86 -16.95
CA ASN A 100 2.39 -6.79 -18.05
C ASN A 100 0.92 -7.23 -18.11
N ALA A 101 0.23 -7.27 -16.97
CA ALA A 101 -1.21 -7.50 -16.89
C ALA A 101 -2.05 -6.29 -17.31
N GLY A 102 -1.44 -5.12 -17.48
CA GLY A 102 -2.06 -3.90 -17.98
C GLY A 102 -2.65 -3.01 -16.90
N ALA A 103 -2.04 -2.98 -15.71
CA ALA A 103 -2.40 -2.03 -14.67
C ALA A 103 -2.21 -0.58 -15.11
N ASP A 104 -3.11 0.29 -14.72
CA ASP A 104 -2.98 1.75 -14.86
C ASP A 104 -2.37 2.38 -13.60
N VAL A 105 -2.64 1.77 -12.44
CA VAL A 105 -2.18 2.20 -11.12
C VAL A 105 -1.72 0.99 -10.33
N ILE A 106 -0.63 1.11 -9.60
CA ILE A 106 -0.14 0.13 -8.64
C ILE A 106 -0.19 0.75 -7.24
N ALA A 107 -0.80 0.05 -6.29
CA ALA A 107 -0.84 0.40 -4.88
C ALA A 107 0.08 -0.54 -4.10
N LEU A 108 1.10 0.00 -3.46
CA LEU A 108 2.05 -0.74 -2.62
C LEU A 108 1.86 -0.28 -1.16
N SER A 109 0.94 -0.93 -0.44
CA SER A 109 0.76 -0.73 1.00
C SER A 109 1.74 -1.62 1.78
N LEU A 110 3.02 -1.48 1.48
CA LEU A 110 4.12 -2.26 2.04
C LEU A 110 5.41 -1.43 2.01
N ASN A 111 6.31 -1.73 2.91
CA ASN A 111 7.66 -1.18 2.96
C ASN A 111 8.58 -2.09 3.77
N SER A 112 9.86 -1.97 3.50
CA SER A 112 10.90 -2.51 4.36
C SER A 112 11.35 -1.46 5.37
N ALA A 113 12.23 -1.87 6.28
CA ALA A 113 12.87 -0.94 7.19
C ALA A 113 13.56 0.22 6.44
N PRO A 114 13.57 1.41 7.05
CA PRO A 114 14.30 2.55 6.53
C PRO A 114 15.76 2.22 6.26
N ASN A 115 16.24 2.62 5.10
CA ASN A 115 17.61 2.41 4.67
C ASN A 115 18.11 3.61 3.86
N VAL A 116 19.41 3.64 3.57
CA VAL A 116 19.95 4.62 2.61
C VAL A 116 19.40 4.29 1.23
N PRO A 117 18.77 5.24 0.52
CA PRO A 117 18.18 5.00 -0.78
C PRO A 117 19.15 4.36 -1.76
N ASN A 118 18.78 3.22 -2.31
CA ASN A 118 19.55 2.54 -3.35
C ASN A 118 18.73 2.48 -4.65
N LEU A 119 18.82 3.54 -5.44
CA LEU A 119 18.07 3.70 -6.70
C LEU A 119 18.38 2.63 -7.76
N ASN A 120 19.30 1.72 -7.49
CA ASN A 120 19.67 0.62 -8.37
C ASN A 120 19.27 -0.76 -7.84
N ASN A 121 18.54 -0.84 -6.72
CA ASN A 121 18.00 -2.11 -6.28
C ASN A 121 16.89 -2.62 -7.23
N ALA A 122 16.40 -3.84 -7.03
CA ALA A 122 15.42 -4.47 -7.92
C ALA A 122 14.09 -3.70 -7.94
N ASP A 123 13.62 -3.28 -6.76
CA ASP A 123 12.33 -2.61 -6.59
C ASP A 123 12.32 -1.23 -7.24
N GLN A 124 13.39 -0.45 -7.07
CA GLN A 124 13.55 0.86 -7.69
C GLN A 124 13.60 0.78 -9.23
N ARG A 125 14.26 -0.26 -9.76
CA ARG A 125 14.26 -0.50 -11.23
C ARG A 125 12.87 -0.90 -11.74
N ALA A 126 12.13 -1.71 -10.97
CA ALA A 126 10.78 -2.12 -11.34
C ALA A 126 9.79 -0.94 -11.28
N ILE A 127 9.90 -0.07 -10.27
CA ILE A 127 9.13 1.18 -10.19
C ILE A 127 9.38 2.05 -11.40
N ARG A 128 10.64 2.30 -11.73
CA ARG A 128 11.01 3.07 -12.92
C ARG A 128 10.47 2.45 -14.20
N TYR A 129 10.58 1.13 -14.32
CA TYR A 129 9.99 0.40 -15.44
C TYR A 129 8.48 0.64 -15.56
N ALA A 130 7.75 0.59 -14.45
CA ALA A 130 6.30 0.82 -14.45
C ALA A 130 5.96 2.26 -14.88
N VAL A 131 6.65 3.25 -14.33
CA VAL A 131 6.48 4.67 -14.70
C VAL A 131 6.83 4.89 -16.17
N ASP A 132 7.89 4.23 -16.66
CA ASP A 132 8.27 4.26 -18.07
C ASP A 132 7.20 3.65 -19.00
N HIS A 133 6.38 2.76 -18.50
CA HIS A 133 5.21 2.20 -19.20
C HIS A 133 3.91 2.96 -18.93
N GLY A 134 3.99 4.11 -18.26
CA GLY A 134 2.84 4.97 -18.00
C GLY A 134 1.94 4.51 -16.87
N VAL A 135 2.45 3.71 -15.94
CA VAL A 135 1.74 3.25 -14.75
C VAL A 135 2.04 4.19 -13.58
N VAL A 136 1.02 4.63 -12.86
CA VAL A 136 1.19 5.41 -11.63
C VAL A 136 1.43 4.44 -10.46
N ILE A 137 2.42 4.74 -9.63
CA ILE A 137 2.71 3.95 -8.43
C ILE A 137 2.51 4.80 -7.19
N SER A 138 1.70 4.32 -6.25
CA SER A 138 1.54 4.87 -4.91
C SER A 138 2.12 3.91 -3.88
N VAL A 139 2.95 4.42 -2.96
CA VAL A 139 3.62 3.63 -1.93
C VAL A 139 3.37 4.24 -0.55
N SER A 140 3.15 3.41 0.46
CA SER A 140 3.00 3.86 1.85
C SER A 140 4.32 4.38 2.42
N ALA A 141 4.27 5.52 3.15
CA ALA A 141 5.46 6.20 3.66
C ALA A 141 6.20 5.44 4.77
N SER A 142 5.63 4.41 5.35
CA SER A 142 5.99 3.72 6.59
C SER A 142 5.29 4.29 7.82
N ASN A 143 5.33 3.53 8.92
CA ASN A 143 4.67 3.88 10.19
C ASN A 143 5.71 4.10 11.32
N ASP A 144 6.87 4.65 10.99
CA ASP A 144 8.01 4.80 11.90
C ASP A 144 8.10 6.19 12.53
N GLY A 145 7.07 7.02 12.37
CA GLY A 145 7.00 8.39 12.87
C GLY A 145 7.17 8.52 14.39
N ASN A 146 6.74 7.52 15.14
CA ASN A 146 6.86 7.43 16.60
C ASN A 146 7.65 6.21 17.06
N SER A 147 8.69 5.85 16.33
CA SER A 147 9.53 4.69 16.66
C SER A 147 10.21 4.77 18.03
N ALA A 148 10.26 5.96 18.65
CA ALA A 148 10.75 6.17 19.99
C ALA A 148 9.72 6.92 20.84
N SER A 149 8.94 6.23 21.66
CA SER A 149 8.17 6.87 22.72
C SER A 149 9.01 7.02 23.98
N ILE A 150 9.15 8.26 24.46
CA ILE A 150 9.70 8.54 25.78
C ILE A 150 8.54 8.58 26.77
N ASP A 151 8.48 7.64 27.71
CA ASP A 151 7.50 7.71 28.79
C ASP A 151 7.79 8.86 29.76
N ALA A 152 6.82 9.18 30.62
CA ALA A 152 6.93 10.27 31.60
C ALA A 152 8.08 10.08 32.62
N SER A 153 8.72 8.91 32.66
CA SER A 153 9.86 8.60 33.54
C SER A 153 11.22 8.68 32.80
N ASN A 154 11.24 9.20 31.57
CA ASN A 154 12.41 9.21 30.68
C ASN A 154 12.94 7.81 30.31
N ASN A 155 12.13 6.78 30.44
CA ASN A 155 12.45 5.47 29.88
C ASN A 155 12.02 5.42 28.42
N VAL A 156 12.95 5.06 27.56
CA VAL A 156 12.64 4.74 26.17
C VAL A 156 12.01 3.36 26.16
N SER A 157 10.72 3.29 25.95
CA SER A 157 10.07 2.02 25.65
C SER A 157 10.17 1.79 24.15
N ASP A 158 11.12 0.98 23.73
CA ASP A 158 11.12 0.37 22.42
C ASP A 158 9.85 -0.50 22.35
N LYS A 159 8.81 -0.03 21.69
CA LYS A 159 7.63 -0.86 21.45
C LYS A 159 7.85 -1.86 20.32
N ASP A 160 8.85 -1.63 19.52
CA ASP A 160 9.24 -2.54 18.46
C ASP A 160 10.73 -2.89 18.62
N ASP A 161 11.02 -4.15 18.88
CA ASP A 161 12.35 -4.77 19.03
C ASP A 161 13.26 -4.64 17.78
N TYR A 162 13.13 -3.55 17.02
CA TYR A 162 13.78 -3.41 15.73
C TYR A 162 15.27 -3.03 15.80
N TYR A 163 15.77 -2.59 16.97
CA TYR A 163 17.20 -2.37 17.21
C TYR A 163 17.71 -3.16 18.42
N PRO A 164 17.80 -4.50 18.34
CA PRO A 164 18.21 -5.33 19.49
C PRO A 164 19.68 -5.16 19.92
N ASN A 165 20.46 -4.27 19.31
CA ASN A 165 21.90 -4.14 19.57
C ASN A 165 22.40 -2.69 19.76
N SER A 166 21.58 -1.75 20.15
CA SER A 166 22.11 -0.43 20.50
C SER A 166 22.75 -0.45 21.89
N ASN A 167 23.94 -1.03 22.01
CA ASN A 167 24.89 -0.76 23.12
C ASN A 167 25.37 0.70 23.12
N LEU A 168 24.59 1.62 22.58
CA LEU A 168 24.85 3.05 22.54
C LEU A 168 24.27 3.69 23.82
N GLY A 169 24.85 3.38 24.96
CA GLY A 169 24.45 3.89 26.24
C GLY A 169 24.06 5.39 26.19
N ASN A 170 22.90 5.75 26.74
CA ASN A 170 22.37 7.11 26.86
C ASN A 170 22.08 7.88 25.58
N TYR A 171 22.11 7.28 24.40
CA TYR A 171 21.56 7.92 23.21
C TYR A 171 20.04 7.82 23.25
N LYS A 172 19.35 8.97 23.26
CA LYS A 172 17.93 9.03 22.97
C LYS A 172 17.76 8.67 21.51
N PRO A 173 17.00 7.62 21.17
CA PRO A 173 16.72 7.36 19.77
C PRO A 173 16.05 8.60 19.18
N PHE A 174 16.55 9.06 18.05
CA PHE A 174 15.86 10.09 17.29
C PHE A 174 14.60 9.46 16.74
N ASN A 175 13.48 10.16 16.90
CA ASN A 175 12.31 9.90 16.06
C ASN A 175 12.70 10.36 14.65
N SER A 176 13.22 9.45 13.85
CA SER A 176 13.78 9.79 12.54
C SER A 176 12.69 10.03 11.51
N GLY A 177 11.49 9.50 11.75
CA GLY A 177 10.40 9.56 10.78
C GLY A 177 10.76 8.96 9.43
N ASP A 178 11.75 8.06 9.42
CA ASP A 178 12.37 7.57 8.20
C ASP A 178 11.37 6.86 7.28
N ILE A 179 11.56 7.06 6.00
CA ILE A 179 10.77 6.46 4.93
C ILE A 179 11.48 5.20 4.45
N GLY A 180 10.76 4.08 4.43
CA GLY A 180 11.29 2.79 4.00
C GLY A 180 11.28 2.59 2.49
N ASP A 181 12.10 1.64 2.01
CA ASP A 181 12.06 1.19 0.60
C ASP A 181 10.77 0.35 0.37
N PRO A 182 10.05 0.53 -0.73
CA PRO A 182 10.39 1.34 -1.91
C PRO A 182 9.77 2.76 -1.93
N ALA A 183 9.29 3.27 -0.80
CA ALA A 183 8.68 4.60 -0.72
C ALA A 183 9.69 5.76 -0.88
N ASP A 184 10.99 5.48 -0.74
CA ASP A 184 12.09 6.40 -1.03
C ASP A 184 12.31 6.63 -2.53
N SER A 185 11.55 5.96 -3.41
CA SER A 185 11.67 6.12 -4.86
C SER A 185 11.29 7.53 -5.33
N PRO A 186 12.12 8.19 -6.14
CA PRO A 186 11.76 9.45 -6.76
C PRO A 186 10.66 9.30 -7.82
N ASP A 187 10.45 8.09 -8.33
CA ASP A 187 9.50 7.78 -9.40
C ASP A 187 8.13 7.33 -8.85
N ALA A 188 7.97 7.17 -7.54
CA ALA A 188 6.71 6.79 -6.90
C ALA A 188 6.07 7.97 -6.16
N ILE A 189 4.76 7.92 -5.98
CA ILE A 189 4.01 8.83 -5.08
C ILE A 189 4.02 8.21 -3.69
N THR A 190 4.74 8.80 -2.77
CA THR A 190 4.83 8.36 -1.37
C THR A 190 3.73 9.02 -0.55
N VAL A 191 2.93 8.21 0.14
CA VAL A 191 1.71 8.65 0.81
C VAL A 191 1.85 8.54 2.32
N ALA A 192 1.76 9.67 3.03
CA ALA A 192 1.67 9.76 4.46
C ALA A 192 0.22 9.56 4.95
N ALA A 193 0.05 9.25 6.23
CA ALA A 193 -1.24 9.13 6.87
C ALA A 193 -1.61 10.40 7.63
N GLU A 194 -2.85 10.85 7.47
CA GLU A 194 -3.47 11.92 8.26
C GLU A 194 -4.69 11.39 9.02
N LYS A 195 -5.10 12.11 10.07
CA LYS A 195 -6.34 11.87 10.78
C LYS A 195 -7.52 12.25 9.88
N SER A 196 -8.66 11.61 10.07
CA SER A 196 -9.87 11.94 9.33
C SER A 196 -10.34 13.36 9.65
N GLU A 197 -10.88 14.10 8.64
CA GLU A 197 -11.43 15.47 8.76
C GLU A 197 -12.55 15.65 9.81
N GLN A 198 -13.01 14.56 10.44
CA GLN A 198 -14.01 14.65 11.52
C GLN A 198 -13.41 15.15 12.85
N ASP A 199 -12.10 15.12 12.99
CA ASP A 199 -11.40 15.81 14.07
C ASP A 199 -11.08 17.23 13.60
N GLU A 200 -11.50 18.26 14.36
CA GLU A 200 -11.35 19.68 14.04
C GLU A 200 -9.88 20.11 13.79
N ASP A 201 -8.93 19.25 14.13
CA ASP A 201 -7.50 19.36 13.83
C ASP A 201 -7.10 18.24 12.85
N SER A 202 -7.04 18.54 11.55
CA SER A 202 -6.55 17.64 10.51
C SER A 202 -5.02 17.46 10.62
N ASP A 203 -4.60 16.87 11.73
CA ASP A 203 -3.20 16.60 12.00
C ASP A 203 -2.72 15.34 11.31
N MET A 204 -1.43 15.30 11.02
CA MET A 204 -0.77 14.07 10.57
C MET A 204 -0.90 13.00 11.66
N ALA A 205 -1.04 11.74 11.24
CA ALA A 205 -1.03 10.62 12.17
C ALA A 205 0.33 10.53 12.87
N ASP A 206 0.33 10.30 14.18
CA ASP A 206 1.56 10.27 14.97
C ASP A 206 2.56 9.21 14.52
N PHE A 207 2.05 8.11 13.95
CA PHE A 207 2.86 7.01 13.46
C PHE A 207 3.41 7.24 12.04
N THR A 208 2.89 8.21 11.27
CA THR A 208 3.31 8.34 9.87
C THR A 208 4.78 8.73 9.76
N SER A 209 5.53 8.06 8.87
CA SER A 209 6.85 8.54 8.49
C SER A 209 6.74 9.84 7.68
N TRP A 210 7.71 10.73 7.83
CA TRP A 210 7.62 12.11 7.33
C TRP A 210 8.90 12.66 6.69
N GLY A 211 9.99 11.92 6.70
CA GLY A 211 11.26 12.34 6.04
C GLY A 211 11.93 13.59 6.65
N PRO A 212 12.82 14.29 5.94
CA PRO A 212 13.26 14.01 4.57
C PRO A 212 14.06 12.72 4.45
N LEU A 213 14.33 12.28 3.22
CA LEU A 213 15.25 11.17 2.99
C LEU A 213 16.68 11.53 3.41
N PRO A 214 17.57 10.55 3.64
CA PRO A 214 18.98 10.81 4.03
C PRO A 214 19.77 11.69 3.06
N ASP A 215 19.36 11.77 1.81
CA ASP A 215 19.92 12.64 0.78
C ASP A 215 19.23 14.04 0.71
N TYR A 216 18.36 14.35 1.69
CA TYR A 216 17.56 15.56 1.78
C TYR A 216 16.46 15.70 0.70
N THR A 217 16.17 14.66 -0.07
CA THR A 217 14.99 14.63 -0.93
C THR A 217 13.73 14.71 -0.08
N LEU A 218 12.80 15.57 -0.49
CA LEU A 218 11.52 15.72 0.21
C LEU A 218 10.60 14.55 -0.13
N LYS A 219 10.20 13.84 0.88
CA LYS A 219 9.18 12.80 0.93
C LYS A 219 8.48 12.90 2.30
N PRO A 220 7.23 12.46 2.45
CA PRO A 220 6.31 11.96 1.42
C PRO A 220 5.83 13.07 0.48
N ASP A 221 5.19 12.69 -0.65
CA ASP A 221 4.70 13.63 -1.68
C ASP A 221 3.32 14.18 -1.34
N VAL A 222 2.46 13.34 -0.74
CA VAL A 222 1.07 13.67 -0.38
C VAL A 222 0.69 12.99 0.92
N SER A 223 -0.40 13.43 1.54
CA SER A 223 -1.08 12.73 2.64
C SER A 223 -2.50 12.32 2.22
N ALA A 224 -3.05 11.33 2.93
CA ALA A 224 -4.42 10.89 2.80
C ALA A 224 -4.91 10.29 4.14
N PRO A 225 -6.23 10.16 4.35
CA PRO A 225 -6.77 9.57 5.56
C PRO A 225 -6.22 8.17 5.84
N GLY A 226 -5.63 7.96 7.01
CA GLY A 226 -4.99 6.71 7.41
C GLY A 226 -5.28 6.31 8.85
N VAL A 227 -6.17 7.02 9.56
CA VAL A 227 -6.55 6.73 10.94
C VAL A 227 -8.04 6.38 10.99
N ASP A 228 -8.38 5.34 11.75
CA ASP A 228 -9.76 4.89 11.95
C ASP A 228 -10.50 4.51 10.64
N ILE A 229 -9.78 4.01 9.66
CA ILE A 229 -10.32 3.70 8.34
C ILE A 229 -11.10 2.39 8.37
N ILE A 230 -12.39 2.47 8.03
CA ILE A 230 -13.27 1.30 7.91
C ILE A 230 -13.29 0.82 6.46
N SER A 231 -13.00 -0.47 6.25
CA SER A 231 -13.05 -1.09 4.93
C SER A 231 -13.40 -2.58 5.01
N THR A 232 -13.40 -3.25 3.87
CA THR A 232 -13.74 -4.67 3.76
C THR A 232 -12.70 -5.53 4.47
N GLY A 233 -13.17 -6.54 5.17
CA GLY A 233 -12.37 -7.54 5.87
C GLY A 233 -12.83 -8.96 5.56
N ASN A 234 -12.18 -9.94 6.16
CA ASN A 234 -12.54 -11.35 6.03
C ASN A 234 -13.96 -11.63 6.54
N ASP A 235 -14.52 -12.76 6.14
CA ASP A 235 -15.82 -13.27 6.60
C ASP A 235 -17.01 -12.32 6.37
N ASN A 236 -16.99 -11.54 5.30
CA ASN A 236 -18.02 -10.53 4.98
C ASN A 236 -18.21 -9.50 6.11
N LYS A 237 -17.12 -9.08 6.72
CA LYS A 237 -17.11 -8.03 7.74
C LYS A 237 -16.48 -6.75 7.21
N TYR A 238 -16.76 -5.66 7.90
CA TYR A 238 -15.97 -4.45 7.83
C TYR A 238 -15.08 -4.39 9.07
N VAL A 239 -13.84 -3.96 8.86
CA VAL A 239 -12.85 -3.82 9.92
C VAL A 239 -12.25 -2.43 9.87
N LYS A 240 -11.81 -1.95 11.03
CA LYS A 240 -11.16 -0.66 11.20
C LYS A 240 -9.67 -0.89 11.32
N MET A 241 -8.87 -0.16 10.54
CA MET A 241 -7.41 -0.21 10.58
C MET A 241 -6.81 1.17 10.50
N ASP A 242 -5.58 1.29 11.01
CA ASP A 242 -4.75 2.49 10.97
C ASP A 242 -3.45 2.19 10.21
N GLY A 243 -2.91 3.18 9.51
CA GLY A 243 -1.63 3.05 8.83
C GLY A 243 -1.52 3.88 7.56
N THR A 244 -0.29 4.15 7.16
CA THR A 244 0.01 4.65 5.81
C THR A 244 -0.45 3.67 4.73
N SER A 245 -0.56 2.38 5.10
CA SER A 245 -1.19 1.34 4.28
C SER A 245 -2.65 1.61 3.95
N MET A 246 -3.38 2.37 4.77
CA MET A 246 -4.77 2.78 4.52
C MET A 246 -4.83 4.09 3.75
N ALA A 247 -3.88 4.98 3.92
CA ALA A 247 -3.75 6.23 3.17
C ALA A 247 -3.40 5.99 1.68
N THR A 248 -2.49 5.07 1.41
CA THR A 248 -2.02 4.74 0.04
C THR A 248 -3.15 4.35 -0.92
N PRO A 249 -4.08 3.47 -0.57
CA PRO A 249 -5.19 3.11 -1.46
C PRO A 249 -6.16 4.26 -1.74
N PHE A 250 -6.31 5.24 -0.85
CA PHE A 250 -7.05 6.48 -1.17
C PHE A 250 -6.40 7.19 -2.35
N ASN A 251 -5.10 7.46 -2.27
CA ASN A 251 -4.37 8.10 -3.37
C ASN A 251 -4.44 7.27 -4.66
N SER A 252 -4.32 5.95 -4.55
CA SER A 252 -4.43 5.04 -5.71
C SER A 252 -5.81 5.10 -6.37
N GLY A 253 -6.87 5.16 -5.56
CA GLY A 253 -8.23 5.35 -6.06
C GLY A 253 -8.43 6.70 -6.75
N VAL A 254 -7.88 7.79 -6.18
CA VAL A 254 -7.88 9.12 -6.81
C VAL A 254 -7.13 9.09 -8.14
N ALA A 255 -5.95 8.47 -8.19
CA ALA A 255 -5.19 8.31 -9.43
C ALA A 255 -6.00 7.56 -10.51
N ALA A 256 -6.70 6.49 -10.12
CA ALA A 256 -7.56 5.74 -11.04
C ALA A 256 -8.69 6.60 -11.61
N LEU A 257 -9.34 7.44 -10.78
CA LEU A 257 -10.39 8.37 -11.24
C LEU A 257 -9.82 9.45 -12.17
N VAL A 258 -8.64 9.97 -11.88
CA VAL A 258 -7.95 10.95 -12.75
C VAL A 258 -7.64 10.32 -14.11
N ILE A 259 -7.06 9.12 -14.12
CA ILE A 259 -6.77 8.38 -15.36
C ILE A 259 -8.05 8.09 -16.15
N GLN A 260 -9.10 7.65 -15.48
CA GLN A 260 -10.41 7.45 -16.12
C GLN A 260 -10.90 8.73 -16.80
N ARG A 261 -10.78 9.87 -16.11
CA ARG A 261 -11.18 11.18 -16.66
C ARG A 261 -10.32 11.55 -17.87
N LEU A 262 -9.01 11.38 -17.76
CA LEU A 262 -8.07 11.68 -18.84
C LEU A 262 -8.35 10.80 -20.07
N LYS A 263 -8.50 9.51 -19.91
CA LYS A 263 -8.85 8.59 -21.02
C LYS A 263 -10.17 8.94 -21.69
N LYS A 264 -11.16 9.42 -20.90
CA LYS A 264 -12.46 9.85 -21.44
C LYS A 264 -12.36 11.15 -22.24
N THR A 265 -11.54 12.09 -21.82
CA THR A 265 -11.39 13.40 -22.48
C THR A 265 -10.38 13.36 -23.63
N ASN A 266 -9.42 12.48 -23.58
CA ASN A 266 -8.36 12.29 -24.57
C ASN A 266 -8.20 10.80 -24.91
N PRO A 267 -9.05 10.25 -25.80
CA PRO A 267 -9.05 8.81 -26.09
C PRO A 267 -7.72 8.24 -26.65
N ASN A 268 -6.83 9.12 -27.09
CA ASN A 268 -5.50 8.74 -27.60
C ASN A 268 -4.41 8.71 -26.52
N LEU A 269 -4.75 9.04 -25.27
CA LEU A 269 -3.84 8.93 -24.15
C LEU A 269 -3.59 7.45 -23.79
N HIS A 270 -2.36 7.02 -23.93
CA HIS A 270 -1.90 5.70 -23.52
C HIS A 270 -0.86 5.86 -22.41
N GLY A 271 -1.27 5.60 -21.16
CA GLY A 271 -0.40 5.68 -20.00
C GLY A 271 -0.13 7.10 -19.46
N ALA A 272 0.58 7.21 -18.34
CA ALA A 272 0.86 8.46 -17.64
C ALA A 272 1.90 9.36 -18.35
N LYS A 273 2.46 8.94 -19.46
CA LYS A 273 3.46 9.70 -20.23
C LYS A 273 2.89 10.77 -21.17
N GLN A 274 1.57 11.02 -21.12
CA GLN A 274 0.98 11.99 -22.05
C GLN A 274 0.29 13.12 -21.33
#